data_5c6bf3b9ebb8618900308d6c783439cc
#
_entry.id   5c6bf3b9ebb8618900308d6c783439cc
#
_cell.length_a   1.000
_cell.length_b   1.000
_cell.length_c   1.000
_cell.angle_alpha   90.00
_cell.angle_beta   90.00
_cell.angle_gamma   90.00
#
_symmetry.space_group_name_H-M   'P 1'
#
loop_
_entity.id
_entity.type
_entity.pdbx_description
1 polymer ?
#
loop_
_entity_poly.entity_id
_entity_poly.type
_entity_poly.pdbx_seq_one_letter_code
_entity_poly.pdbx_strand_id
1 'polypeptide(L)'
;VGFFEAENVKTVVDFAQKESHQNIILYGNSMGASAIMRAVAKEIVNPSSIIIECPFGTMQQTVENRFKNMNVPIFPMANLLTFWGGTINNFWAFNHNPEDYAKSIKQPILMMYGKKDLNVTNQETQQIFKNLISENKVLKTFPEAGHENYLNRFGEEWKENISLFLNDLK
;
A
#
# COMPACT_ATOMS: atom_id res chain seq x y z
N VAL A 1 -2.69 -7.98 -7.39
CA VAL A 1 -2.93 -7.68 -5.96
C VAL A 1 -1.67 -7.22 -5.24
N GLY A 2 -0.61 -6.87 -5.97
CA GLY A 2 0.65 -6.38 -5.39
C GLY A 2 1.72 -7.44 -5.16
N PHE A 3 1.43 -8.72 -5.32
CA PHE A 3 2.39 -9.80 -5.08
C PHE A 3 3.44 -9.90 -6.21
N PHE A 4 3.00 -10.11 -7.44
CA PHE A 4 3.90 -10.18 -8.60
C PHE A 4 4.27 -8.78 -9.11
N GLU A 5 3.43 -7.81 -8.89
CA GLU A 5 3.66 -6.41 -9.25
C GLU A 5 4.88 -5.81 -8.52
N ALA A 6 5.36 -6.42 -7.44
CA ALA A 6 6.61 -6.05 -6.81
C ALA A 6 7.83 -6.18 -7.77
N GLU A 7 7.83 -7.15 -8.68
CA GLU A 7 8.86 -7.29 -9.72
C GLU A 7 8.75 -6.18 -10.77
N ASN A 8 7.54 -5.71 -11.07
CA ASN A 8 7.36 -4.56 -11.94
C ASN A 8 7.91 -3.27 -11.31
N VAL A 9 7.74 -3.11 -9.98
CA VAL A 9 8.37 -2.01 -9.23
C VAL A 9 9.88 -2.04 -9.41
N LYS A 10 10.51 -3.23 -9.32
CA LYS A 10 11.95 -3.39 -9.57
C LYS A 10 12.32 -2.93 -10.99
N THR A 11 11.59 -3.38 -11.99
CA THR A 11 11.86 -3.03 -13.39
C THR A 11 11.88 -1.52 -13.61
N VAL A 12 10.91 -0.81 -13.03
CA VAL A 12 10.82 0.67 -13.13
C VAL A 12 11.98 1.34 -12.39
N VAL A 13 12.33 0.86 -11.19
CA VAL A 13 13.47 1.39 -10.41
C VAL A 13 14.78 1.16 -11.15
N ASP A 14 15.01 -0.04 -11.66
CA ASP A 14 16.22 -0.37 -12.44
C ASP A 14 16.34 0.54 -13.69
N PHE A 15 15.23 0.80 -14.36
CA PHE A 15 15.20 1.73 -15.50
C PHE A 15 15.58 3.16 -15.08
N ALA A 16 14.96 3.68 -14.02
CA ALA A 16 15.26 5.03 -13.54
C ALA A 16 16.72 5.17 -13.10
N GLN A 17 17.30 4.15 -12.47
CA GLN A 17 18.72 4.14 -12.08
C GLN A 17 19.65 4.15 -13.29
N LYS A 18 19.32 3.44 -14.37
CA LYS A 18 20.09 3.46 -15.62
C LYS A 18 20.08 4.84 -16.28
N GLU A 19 18.99 5.58 -16.15
CA GLU A 19 18.88 6.97 -16.59
C GLU A 19 19.55 7.99 -15.63
N SER A 20 20.41 7.48 -14.72
CA SER A 20 21.18 8.28 -13.75
C SER A 20 20.34 9.01 -12.68
N HIS A 21 19.12 8.57 -12.43
CA HIS A 21 18.32 9.07 -11.33
C HIS A 21 18.74 8.40 -10.01
N GLN A 22 19.26 9.20 -9.08
CA GLN A 22 19.73 8.70 -7.76
C GLN A 22 18.65 8.79 -6.68
N ASN A 23 17.82 9.84 -6.71
CA ASN A 23 16.77 10.07 -5.73
C ASN A 23 15.42 9.60 -6.29
N ILE A 24 15.10 8.34 -6.05
CA ILE A 24 13.86 7.72 -6.53
C ILE A 24 12.83 7.73 -5.40
N ILE A 25 11.68 8.35 -5.67
CA ILE A 25 10.52 8.33 -4.79
C ILE A 25 9.46 7.42 -5.42
N LEU A 26 8.99 6.44 -4.69
CA LEU A 26 7.94 5.53 -5.17
C LEU A 26 6.58 6.01 -4.68
N TYR A 27 5.67 6.19 -5.62
CA TYR A 27 4.26 6.47 -5.34
C TYR A 27 3.38 5.29 -5.76
N GLY A 28 2.48 4.89 -4.89
CA GLY A 28 1.52 3.81 -5.18
C GLY A 28 0.18 3.96 -4.46
N ASN A 29 -0.89 3.59 -5.18
CA ASN A 29 -2.25 3.59 -4.66
C ASN A 29 -2.77 2.15 -4.58
N SER A 30 -3.45 1.79 -3.50
CA SER A 30 -4.12 0.50 -3.27
C SER A 30 -3.19 -0.69 -3.59
N MET A 31 -3.43 -1.41 -4.68
CA MET A 31 -2.59 -2.52 -5.14
C MET A 31 -1.14 -2.08 -5.38
N GLY A 32 -0.93 -0.90 -5.97
CA GLY A 32 0.41 -0.34 -6.20
C GLY A 32 1.14 -0.03 -4.88
N ALA A 33 0.43 0.46 -3.86
CA ALA A 33 0.97 0.65 -2.53
C ALA A 33 1.46 -0.67 -1.93
N SER A 34 0.67 -1.74 -2.04
CA SER A 34 1.02 -3.07 -1.54
C SER A 34 2.22 -3.68 -2.30
N ALA A 35 2.31 -3.44 -3.62
CA ALA A 35 3.44 -3.86 -4.44
C ALA A 35 4.75 -3.18 -4.00
N ILE A 36 4.71 -1.86 -3.78
CA ILE A 36 5.85 -1.09 -3.29
C ILE A 36 6.28 -1.59 -1.90
N MET A 37 5.33 -1.75 -0.97
CA MET A 37 5.62 -2.25 0.37
C MET A 37 6.29 -3.62 0.34
N ARG A 38 5.82 -4.53 -0.53
CA ARG A 38 6.43 -5.84 -0.73
C ARG A 38 7.84 -5.72 -1.31
N ALA A 39 8.02 -4.91 -2.37
CA ALA A 39 9.31 -4.76 -3.04
C ALA A 39 10.39 -4.22 -2.09
N VAL A 40 10.03 -3.25 -1.23
CA VAL A 40 10.93 -2.69 -0.23
C VAL A 40 11.19 -3.68 0.91
N ALA A 41 10.15 -4.31 1.45
CA ALA A 41 10.29 -5.26 2.57
C ALA A 41 11.08 -6.53 2.20
N LYS A 42 11.09 -6.91 0.93
CA LYS A 42 11.89 -8.02 0.40
C LYS A 42 13.25 -7.59 -0.14
N GLU A 43 13.63 -6.34 0.10
CA GLU A 43 14.90 -5.75 -0.34
C GLU A 43 15.13 -5.84 -1.87
N ILE A 44 14.03 -5.93 -2.63
CA ILE A 44 14.06 -5.94 -4.10
C ILE A 44 14.47 -4.57 -4.63
N VAL A 45 13.99 -3.50 -3.96
CA VAL A 45 14.31 -2.09 -4.28
C VAL A 45 14.59 -1.31 -2.99
N ASN A 46 15.38 -0.23 -3.13
CA ASN A 46 15.70 0.69 -2.03
C ASN A 46 15.48 2.15 -2.48
N PRO A 47 14.23 2.66 -2.46
CA PRO A 47 13.93 4.04 -2.83
C PRO A 47 14.38 5.02 -1.75
N SER A 48 14.54 6.31 -2.12
CA SER A 48 14.86 7.38 -1.18
C SER A 48 13.69 7.69 -0.24
N SER A 49 12.45 7.56 -0.71
CA SER A 49 11.24 7.68 0.10
C SER A 49 10.04 7.01 -0.58
N ILE A 50 8.94 6.88 0.16
CA ILE A 50 7.74 6.18 -0.27
C ILE A 50 6.51 7.05 0.01
N ILE A 51 5.60 7.12 -0.96
CA ILE A 51 4.27 7.73 -0.81
C ILE A 51 3.24 6.66 -1.16
N ILE A 52 2.38 6.29 -0.22
CA ILE A 52 1.38 5.25 -0.43
C ILE A 52 -0.02 5.72 -0.04
N GLU A 53 -1.00 5.28 -0.81
CA GLU A 53 -2.41 5.53 -0.56
C GLU A 53 -3.17 4.22 -0.37
N CYS A 54 -3.99 4.17 0.67
CA CYS A 54 -4.90 3.07 1.02
C CYS A 54 -4.33 1.65 0.77
N PRO A 55 -3.12 1.32 1.30
CA PRO A 55 -2.65 -0.06 1.29
C PRO A 55 -3.57 -0.92 2.16
N PHE A 56 -3.92 -2.11 1.70
CA PHE A 56 -4.70 -3.05 2.51
C PHE A 56 -3.82 -3.74 3.58
N GLY A 57 -4.43 -4.24 4.65
CA GLY A 57 -3.73 -4.90 5.75
C GLY A 57 -3.22 -6.29 5.36
N THR A 58 -4.14 -7.21 5.10
CA THR A 58 -3.84 -8.57 4.64
C THR A 58 -4.67 -8.93 3.40
N MET A 59 -4.20 -9.88 2.61
CA MET A 59 -4.94 -10.38 1.46
C MET A 59 -6.29 -10.98 1.88
N GLN A 60 -6.33 -11.68 2.99
CA GLN A 60 -7.55 -12.26 3.53
C GLN A 60 -8.57 -11.18 3.90
N GLN A 61 -8.17 -10.13 4.66
CA GLN A 61 -9.06 -9.03 5.02
C GLN A 61 -9.60 -8.29 3.79
N THR A 62 -8.75 -8.13 2.77
CA THR A 62 -9.19 -7.52 1.50
C THR A 62 -10.36 -8.26 0.86
N VAL A 63 -10.30 -9.60 0.85
CA VAL A 63 -11.38 -10.44 0.34
C VAL A 63 -12.61 -10.34 1.25
N GLU A 64 -12.42 -10.45 2.56
CA GLU A 64 -13.50 -10.37 3.55
C GLU A 64 -14.26 -9.04 3.49
N ASN A 65 -13.54 -7.91 3.41
CA ASN A 65 -14.16 -6.59 3.31
C ASN A 65 -15.03 -6.47 2.06
N ARG A 66 -14.58 -7.01 0.92
CA ARG A 66 -15.35 -7.01 -0.32
C ARG A 66 -16.61 -7.85 -0.23
N PHE A 67 -16.51 -9.04 0.37
CA PHE A 67 -17.68 -9.91 0.62
C PHE A 67 -18.69 -9.21 1.52
N LYS A 68 -18.20 -8.56 2.60
CA LYS A 68 -19.03 -7.76 3.50
C LYS A 68 -19.76 -6.63 2.76
N ASN A 69 -19.05 -5.89 1.92
CA ASN A 69 -19.61 -4.78 1.14
C ASN A 69 -20.65 -5.25 0.10
N MET A 70 -20.54 -6.48 -0.36
CA MET A 70 -21.47 -7.11 -1.30
C MET A 70 -22.62 -7.87 -0.58
N ASN A 71 -22.65 -7.87 0.76
CA ASN A 71 -23.58 -8.66 1.57
C ASN A 71 -23.51 -10.17 1.25
N VAL A 72 -22.34 -10.68 0.93
CA VAL A 72 -22.10 -12.11 0.69
C VAL A 72 -21.53 -12.73 1.97
N PRO A 73 -21.93 -13.99 2.33
CA PRO A 73 -21.37 -14.67 3.48
C PRO A 73 -19.83 -14.79 3.38
N ILE A 74 -19.15 -14.31 4.43
CA ILE A 74 -17.68 -14.31 4.45
C ILE A 74 -17.13 -15.73 4.53
N PHE A 75 -17.58 -16.50 5.53
CA PHE A 75 -17.14 -17.89 5.73
C PHE A 75 -18.11 -18.87 5.08
N PRO A 76 -17.61 -19.91 4.39
CA PRO A 76 -16.20 -20.21 4.09
C PRO A 76 -15.67 -19.56 2.79
N MET A 77 -16.51 -18.78 2.09
CA MET A 77 -16.27 -18.35 0.71
C MET A 77 -15.01 -17.48 0.57
N ALA A 78 -14.79 -16.52 1.49
CA ALA A 78 -13.61 -15.67 1.45
C ALA A 78 -12.31 -16.47 1.59
N ASN A 79 -12.29 -17.48 2.50
CA ASN A 79 -11.15 -18.36 2.67
C ASN A 79 -10.89 -19.22 1.43
N LEU A 80 -11.95 -19.76 0.82
CA LEU A 80 -11.84 -20.54 -0.40
C LEU A 80 -11.33 -19.69 -1.56
N LEU A 81 -11.84 -18.46 -1.72
CA LEU A 81 -11.39 -17.56 -2.77
C LEU A 81 -9.92 -17.17 -2.58
N THR A 82 -9.50 -16.87 -1.35
CA THR A 82 -8.10 -16.55 -1.05
C THR A 82 -7.19 -17.75 -1.34
N PHE A 83 -7.59 -18.96 -0.92
CA PHE A 83 -6.85 -20.18 -1.18
C PHE A 83 -6.72 -20.47 -2.67
N TRP A 84 -7.83 -20.53 -3.40
CA TRP A 84 -7.82 -20.84 -4.83
C TRP A 84 -7.16 -19.76 -5.65
N GLY A 85 -7.39 -18.49 -5.31
CA GLY A 85 -6.73 -17.35 -5.97
C GLY A 85 -5.21 -17.41 -5.83
N GLY A 86 -4.71 -17.77 -4.66
CA GLY A 86 -3.28 -18.02 -4.44
C GLY A 86 -2.77 -19.22 -5.22
N THR A 87 -3.46 -20.37 -5.11
CA THR A 87 -3.06 -21.64 -5.73
C THR A 87 -2.97 -21.53 -7.26
N ILE A 88 -3.99 -20.96 -7.91
CA ILE A 88 -4.02 -20.77 -9.37
C ILE A 88 -2.89 -19.85 -9.85
N ASN A 89 -2.52 -18.87 -9.03
CA ASN A 89 -1.45 -17.93 -9.34
C ASN A 89 -0.08 -18.32 -8.75
N ASN A 90 0.09 -19.54 -8.27
CA ASN A 90 1.35 -20.08 -7.75
C ASN A 90 1.98 -19.27 -6.61
N PHE A 91 1.16 -18.74 -5.69
CA PHE A 91 1.64 -18.13 -4.45
C PHE A 91 0.69 -18.41 -3.27
N TRP A 92 1.22 -18.37 -2.05
CA TRP A 92 0.42 -18.55 -0.85
C TRP A 92 -0.20 -17.21 -0.43
N ALA A 93 -1.46 -16.98 -0.85
CA ALA A 93 -2.12 -15.67 -0.70
C ALA A 93 -2.29 -15.23 0.76
N PHE A 94 -2.41 -16.15 1.71
CA PHE A 94 -2.51 -15.84 3.14
C PHE A 94 -1.25 -15.19 3.73
N ASN A 95 -0.10 -15.26 3.02
CA ASN A 95 1.15 -14.63 3.43
C ASN A 95 1.42 -13.31 2.68
N HIS A 96 0.47 -12.83 1.89
CA HIS A 96 0.58 -11.52 1.25
C HIS A 96 -0.06 -10.45 2.12
N ASN A 97 0.72 -9.95 3.08
CA ASN A 97 0.26 -9.09 4.16
C ASN A 97 1.08 -7.80 4.21
N PRO A 98 0.63 -6.69 3.59
CA PRO A 98 1.28 -5.39 3.71
C PRO A 98 1.53 -4.93 5.14
N GLU A 99 0.67 -5.29 6.11
CA GLU A 99 0.90 -4.98 7.52
C GLU A 99 2.17 -5.66 8.09
N ASP A 100 2.57 -6.82 7.53
CA ASP A 100 3.82 -7.48 7.90
C ASP A 100 5.02 -6.86 7.17
N TYR A 101 4.85 -6.45 5.91
CA TYR A 101 5.88 -5.74 5.16
C TYR A 101 6.27 -4.41 5.82
N ALA A 102 5.32 -3.72 6.43
CA ALA A 102 5.56 -2.49 7.18
C ALA A 102 6.66 -2.62 8.24
N LYS A 103 6.81 -3.81 8.86
CA LYS A 103 7.82 -4.10 9.88
C LYS A 103 9.27 -4.07 9.37
N SER A 104 9.47 -3.95 8.06
CA SER A 104 10.80 -3.89 7.43
C SER A 104 11.07 -2.57 6.71
N ILE A 105 10.07 -1.66 6.63
CA ILE A 105 10.19 -0.39 5.91
C ILE A 105 10.85 0.65 6.81
N LYS A 106 12.05 1.09 6.41
CA LYS A 106 12.87 2.10 7.10
C LYS A 106 12.88 3.44 6.38
N GLN A 107 12.56 3.47 5.10
CA GLN A 107 12.55 4.66 4.27
C GLN A 107 11.52 5.67 4.78
N PRO A 108 11.78 6.98 4.66
CA PRO A 108 10.78 8.00 4.88
C PRO A 108 9.49 7.68 4.13
N ILE A 109 8.35 7.76 4.81
CA ILE A 109 7.08 7.34 4.23
C ILE A 109 5.91 8.25 4.57
N LEU A 110 5.22 8.71 3.52
CA LEU A 110 3.90 9.33 3.65
C LEU A 110 2.83 8.29 3.32
N MET A 111 1.96 8.03 4.27
CA MET A 111 0.79 7.16 4.12
C MET A 111 -0.49 8.00 4.16
N MET A 112 -1.34 7.84 3.17
CA MET A 112 -2.60 8.56 3.04
C MET A 112 -3.78 7.59 2.97
N TYR A 113 -4.92 7.95 3.59
CA TYR A 113 -6.12 7.11 3.53
C TYR A 113 -7.41 7.92 3.68
N GLY A 114 -8.51 7.37 3.13
CA GLY A 114 -9.86 7.89 3.29
C GLY A 114 -10.56 7.29 4.50
N LYS A 115 -11.12 8.13 5.38
CA LYS A 115 -11.78 7.65 6.59
C LYS A 115 -13.08 6.87 6.30
N LYS A 116 -13.70 7.11 5.14
CA LYS A 116 -14.94 6.43 4.68
C LYS A 116 -14.64 5.23 3.75
N ASP A 117 -13.38 4.79 3.67
CA ASP A 117 -13.00 3.63 2.86
C ASP A 117 -13.59 2.34 3.47
N LEU A 118 -14.42 1.66 2.68
CA LEU A 118 -15.05 0.39 3.05
C LEU A 118 -14.23 -0.83 2.55
N ASN A 119 -13.29 -0.62 1.64
CA ASN A 119 -12.43 -1.68 1.10
C ASN A 119 -11.19 -1.89 1.97
N VAL A 120 -10.63 -0.77 2.49
CA VAL A 120 -9.50 -0.76 3.41
C VAL A 120 -9.94 -0.01 4.68
N THR A 121 -10.10 -0.73 5.76
CA THR A 121 -10.63 -0.18 6.99
C THR A 121 -9.63 0.71 7.71
N ASN A 122 -10.13 1.63 8.53
CA ASN A 122 -9.29 2.44 9.40
C ASN A 122 -8.41 1.57 10.32
N GLN A 123 -8.92 0.43 10.79
CA GLN A 123 -8.16 -0.49 11.64
C GLN A 123 -6.93 -1.08 10.91
N GLU A 124 -7.09 -1.51 9.65
CA GLU A 124 -5.98 -1.99 8.83
C GLU A 124 -4.94 -0.88 8.61
N THR A 125 -5.39 0.32 8.27
CA THR A 125 -4.52 1.49 8.10
C THR A 125 -3.71 1.79 9.36
N GLN A 126 -4.35 1.84 10.52
CA GLN A 126 -3.67 2.09 11.79
C GLN A 126 -2.69 0.97 12.15
N GLN A 127 -3.03 -0.29 11.85
CA GLN A 127 -2.13 -1.42 12.10
C GLN A 127 -0.89 -1.35 11.21
N ILE A 128 -1.04 -1.04 9.92
CA ILE A 128 0.09 -0.84 9.01
C ILE A 128 0.98 0.29 9.54
N PHE A 129 0.38 1.46 9.83
CA PHE A 129 1.14 2.63 10.30
C PHE A 129 1.88 2.37 11.61
N LYS A 130 1.26 1.65 12.54
CA LYS A 130 1.89 1.22 13.80
C LYS A 130 3.11 0.33 13.55
N ASN A 131 3.00 -0.59 12.58
CA ASN A 131 4.04 -1.55 12.25
C ASN A 131 5.24 -0.93 11.51
N LEU A 132 5.07 0.23 10.86
CA LEU A 132 6.17 0.92 10.19
C LEU A 132 7.28 1.28 11.19
N ILE A 133 8.51 0.87 10.86
CA ILE A 133 9.71 1.15 11.66
C ILE A 133 10.51 2.37 11.18
N SER A 134 10.03 3.04 10.13
CA SER A 134 10.60 4.31 9.67
C SER A 134 10.59 5.35 10.78
N GLU A 135 11.70 6.07 10.96
CA GLU A 135 11.80 7.21 11.89
C GLU A 135 11.05 8.43 11.36
N ASN A 136 10.97 8.58 10.04
CA ASN A 136 10.22 9.64 9.36
C ASN A 136 8.97 9.03 8.68
N LYS A 137 7.89 8.87 9.46
CA LYS A 137 6.60 8.37 8.96
C LYS A 137 5.47 9.34 9.24
N VAL A 138 4.71 9.65 8.21
CA VAL A 138 3.58 10.60 8.26
C VAL A 138 2.30 9.88 7.85
N LEU A 139 1.23 10.04 8.63
CA LEU A 139 -0.12 9.56 8.28
C LEU A 139 -1.04 10.75 8.04
N LYS A 140 -1.65 10.79 6.87
CA LYS A 140 -2.65 11.81 6.50
C LYS A 140 -3.99 11.16 6.21
N THR A 141 -5.04 11.78 6.71
CA THR A 141 -6.41 11.29 6.61
C THR A 141 -7.24 12.24 5.75
N PHE A 142 -7.99 11.71 4.81
CA PHE A 142 -9.04 12.43 4.10
C PHE A 142 -10.40 12.05 4.72
N PRO A 143 -11.02 12.90 5.56
CA PRO A 143 -12.20 12.52 6.36
C PRO A 143 -13.42 12.12 5.54
N GLU A 144 -13.58 12.73 4.35
CA GLU A 144 -14.71 12.52 3.46
C GLU A 144 -14.44 11.55 2.31
N ALA A 145 -13.20 11.03 2.21
CA ALA A 145 -12.80 10.11 1.14
C ALA A 145 -13.16 8.66 1.48
N GLY A 146 -13.58 7.93 0.45
CA GLY A 146 -13.66 6.48 0.41
C GLY A 146 -12.42 5.87 -0.25
N HIS A 147 -12.61 4.72 -0.92
CA HIS A 147 -11.58 4.08 -1.74
C HIS A 147 -11.55 4.68 -3.15
N GLU A 148 -10.91 5.83 -3.29
CA GLU A 148 -10.96 6.63 -4.50
C GLU A 148 -9.62 7.31 -4.80
N ASN A 149 -9.52 7.97 -5.94
CA ASN A 149 -8.35 8.78 -6.28
C ASN A 149 -8.42 10.13 -5.54
N TYR A 150 -7.55 10.32 -4.55
CA TYR A 150 -7.57 11.53 -3.70
C TYR A 150 -7.14 12.78 -4.47
N LEU A 151 -6.20 12.67 -5.41
CA LEU A 151 -5.81 13.80 -6.26
C LEU A 151 -7.01 14.37 -7.04
N ASN A 152 -7.88 13.52 -7.56
CA ASN A 152 -9.01 13.99 -8.37
C ASN A 152 -10.06 14.73 -7.53
N ARG A 153 -10.28 14.31 -6.29
CA ARG A 153 -11.35 14.85 -5.45
C ARG A 153 -10.87 15.88 -4.44
N PHE A 154 -9.65 15.71 -3.92
CA PHE A 154 -9.07 16.55 -2.85
C PHE A 154 -7.72 17.13 -3.29
N GLY A 155 -7.61 17.53 -4.56
CA GLY A 155 -6.35 17.85 -5.24
C GLY A 155 -5.46 18.84 -4.51
N GLU A 156 -6.01 19.92 -3.95
CA GLU A 156 -5.21 20.93 -3.24
C GLU A 156 -4.65 20.37 -1.93
N GLU A 157 -5.48 19.72 -1.11
CA GLU A 157 -5.05 19.08 0.13
C GLU A 157 -4.03 17.95 -0.14
N TRP A 158 -4.23 17.19 -1.22
CA TRP A 158 -3.33 16.13 -1.66
C TRP A 158 -1.94 16.71 -2.02
N LYS A 159 -1.90 17.76 -2.85
CA LYS A 159 -0.66 18.44 -3.25
C LYS A 159 0.07 19.04 -2.06
N GLU A 160 -0.66 19.67 -1.13
CA GLU A 160 -0.11 20.23 0.09
C GLU A 160 0.57 19.18 0.94
N ASN A 161 -0.11 18.05 1.21
CA ASN A 161 0.44 16.95 1.99
C ASN A 161 1.71 16.36 1.38
N ILE A 162 1.75 16.18 0.05
CA ILE A 162 2.95 15.72 -0.65
C ILE A 162 4.06 16.75 -0.59
N SER A 163 3.74 18.03 -0.82
CA SER A 163 4.74 19.10 -0.80
C SER A 163 5.38 19.25 0.58
N LEU A 164 4.60 19.17 1.64
CA LEU A 164 5.10 19.21 3.03
C LEU A 164 6.04 18.03 3.28
N PHE A 165 5.61 16.82 2.96
CA PHE A 165 6.44 15.63 3.13
C PHE A 165 7.76 15.71 2.35
N LEU A 166 7.73 16.12 1.09
CA LEU A 166 8.93 16.23 0.26
C LEU A 166 9.89 17.34 0.71
N ASN A 167 9.37 18.42 1.32
CA ASN A 167 10.21 19.48 1.88
C ASN A 167 10.92 19.03 3.17
N ASP A 168 10.29 18.18 3.97
CA ASP A 168 10.88 17.61 5.20
C ASP A 168 12.00 16.59 4.91
N LEU A 169 12.15 16.15 3.65
CA LEU A 169 13.23 15.24 3.21
C LEU A 169 14.52 15.95 2.79
N LYS A 170 14.51 17.27 2.69
CA LYS A 170 15.67 18.09 2.30
C LYS A 170 16.54 18.43 3.50
#